data_6e1fc66d4f08417eee0439269e235848
#
_entry.id   6e1fc66d4f08417eee0439269e235848
#
_cell.length_a   1.000
_cell.length_b   1.000
_cell.length_c   1.000
_cell.angle_alpha   90.00
_cell.angle_beta   90.00
_cell.angle_gamma   90.00
#
_symmetry.space_group_name_H-M   'P 1'
#
loop_
_entity.id
_entity.type
_entity.pdbx_description
1 polymer ?
#
loop_
_entity_poly.entity_id
_entity_poly.type
_entity_poly.pdbx_seq_one_letter_code
_entity_poly.pdbx_strand_id
1 'polypeptide(L)'
;MPGFHKRREYKYEGTVESIYLIDDFTVEVVADGIHVPPTILRMVYKIKGVERTCVITDALGCEARDSQVALDSRVVIEDGVCKLSDRSALAGSVATMDRLIRTLVQKAEIPLEDAIRMASETPSKIMGVYDRKGSLQRGKDADLMILDDKLDVRGVWAMGKLVDGTYTL
;
A
#
# COMPACT_ATOMS: atom_id res chain seq x y z
N MET A 1 -0.87 -5.28 -14.85
CA MET A 1 -0.17 -4.00 -14.94
C MET A 1 -0.47 -3.35 -16.27
N PRO A 2 -1.16 -2.23 -16.31
CA PRO A 2 -1.19 -1.42 -17.50
C PRO A 2 0.17 -0.75 -17.61
N GLY A 3 1.08 -1.29 -18.36
CA GLY A 3 2.40 -0.69 -18.49
C GLY A 3 3.45 -1.61 -19.07
N PHE A 4 3.27 -2.91 -18.98
CA PHE A 4 4.03 -3.80 -19.84
C PHE A 4 3.36 -3.81 -21.21
N HIS A 5 3.58 -2.75 -21.91
CA HIS A 5 3.08 -2.57 -23.25
C HIS A 5 3.57 -3.70 -24.15
N LYS A 6 2.76 -4.03 -25.10
CA LYS A 6 3.11 -4.98 -26.16
C LYS A 6 4.45 -4.54 -26.74
N ARG A 7 5.53 -5.22 -26.39
CA ARG A 7 6.93 -4.92 -26.80
C ARG A 7 7.14 -4.68 -28.31
N ARG A 8 6.12 -4.99 -29.12
CA ARG A 8 6.18 -4.83 -30.57
C ARG A 8 5.94 -3.41 -31.08
N GLU A 9 5.47 -2.50 -30.23
CA GLU A 9 5.03 -1.16 -30.66
C GLU A 9 5.95 -0.03 -30.18
N TYR A 10 6.92 -0.34 -29.28
CA TYR A 10 7.74 0.70 -28.66
C TYR A 10 9.20 0.62 -29.07
N LYS A 11 9.68 1.76 -29.58
CA LYS A 11 11.10 1.99 -29.85
C LYS A 11 11.81 2.75 -28.73
N TYR A 12 11.06 3.14 -27.69
CA TYR A 12 11.54 4.01 -26.63
C TYR A 12 11.11 3.46 -25.29
N GLU A 13 11.85 3.81 -24.24
CA GLU A 13 11.55 3.50 -22.86
C GLU A 13 10.20 4.07 -22.47
N GLY A 14 9.43 3.29 -21.70
CA GLY A 14 8.15 3.70 -21.17
C GLY A 14 8.27 4.34 -19.80
N THR A 15 7.12 4.73 -19.25
CA THR A 15 7.03 5.31 -17.90
C THR A 15 7.64 4.41 -16.83
N VAL A 16 7.45 3.08 -16.94
CA VAL A 16 7.94 2.12 -15.95
C VAL A 16 9.47 2.09 -15.90
N GLU A 17 10.10 2.03 -17.06
CA GLU A 17 11.56 2.05 -17.16
C GLU A 17 12.13 3.39 -16.66
N SER A 18 11.51 4.51 -17.04
CA SER A 18 11.91 5.84 -16.60
C SER A 18 11.84 6.00 -15.08
N ILE A 19 10.82 5.44 -14.42
CA ILE A 19 10.68 5.46 -12.97
C ILE A 19 11.90 4.82 -12.29
N TYR A 20 12.41 3.72 -12.83
CA TYR A 20 13.56 3.03 -12.24
C TYR A 20 14.91 3.65 -12.62
N LEU A 21 15.00 4.32 -13.76
CA LEU A 21 16.23 4.97 -14.21
C LEU A 21 16.44 6.36 -13.61
N ILE A 22 15.37 7.04 -13.20
CA ILE A 22 15.44 8.36 -12.58
C ILE A 22 15.35 8.21 -11.06
N ASP A 23 16.46 8.41 -10.37
CA ASP A 23 16.57 8.19 -8.93
C ASP A 23 15.60 9.06 -8.12
N ASP A 24 15.33 10.28 -8.56
CA ASP A 24 14.47 11.22 -7.83
C ASP A 24 12.98 10.90 -7.88
N PHE A 25 12.54 10.02 -8.76
CA PHE A 25 11.13 9.61 -8.78
C PHE A 25 10.78 8.75 -7.57
N THR A 26 9.75 9.16 -6.87
CA THR A 26 9.05 8.33 -5.90
C THR A 26 7.96 7.53 -6.59
N VAL A 27 7.79 6.29 -6.19
CA VAL A 27 6.79 5.36 -6.74
C VAL A 27 5.72 5.06 -5.72
N GLU A 28 4.47 5.00 -6.17
CA GLU A 28 3.36 4.44 -5.42
C GLU A 28 3.14 2.98 -5.83
N VAL A 29 2.92 2.11 -4.84
CA VAL A 29 2.69 0.68 -5.09
C VAL A 29 1.51 0.16 -4.28
N VAL A 30 0.63 -0.58 -4.94
CA VAL A 30 -0.43 -1.37 -4.29
C VAL A 30 0.16 -2.72 -3.93
N ALA A 31 0.50 -2.88 -2.65
CA ALA A 31 1.27 -4.03 -2.15
C ALA A 31 0.41 -5.21 -1.70
N ASP A 32 -0.74 -5.45 -2.35
CA ASP A 32 -1.67 -6.54 -2.00
C ASP A 32 -1.21 -7.93 -2.50
N GLY A 33 -0.17 -7.99 -3.33
CA GLY A 33 0.35 -9.21 -3.93
C GLY A 33 -0.45 -9.70 -5.14
N ILE A 34 -1.47 -8.96 -5.56
CA ILE A 34 -2.33 -9.23 -6.72
C ILE A 34 -2.05 -8.22 -7.83
N HIS A 35 -2.16 -6.92 -7.54
CA HIS A 35 -1.81 -5.85 -8.48
C HIS A 35 -0.31 -5.88 -8.82
N VAL A 36 0.52 -6.05 -7.80
CA VAL A 36 1.97 -6.16 -7.96
C VAL A 36 2.44 -7.44 -7.27
N PRO A 37 2.97 -8.43 -8.02
CA PRO A 37 3.49 -9.67 -7.45
C PRO A 37 4.58 -9.42 -6.39
N PRO A 38 4.69 -10.27 -5.33
CA PRO A 38 5.67 -10.07 -4.26
C PRO A 38 7.11 -9.95 -4.74
N THR A 39 7.51 -10.69 -5.76
CA THR A 39 8.84 -10.59 -6.37
C THR A 39 9.10 -9.21 -6.98
N ILE A 40 8.08 -8.61 -7.59
CA ILE A 40 8.18 -7.25 -8.14
C ILE A 40 8.20 -6.21 -7.02
N LEU A 41 7.39 -6.37 -5.97
CA LEU A 41 7.45 -5.52 -4.77
C LEU A 41 8.85 -5.50 -4.16
N ARG A 42 9.49 -6.68 -4.04
CA ARG A 42 10.88 -6.79 -3.57
C ARG A 42 11.87 -6.11 -4.50
N MET A 43 11.67 -6.22 -5.82
CA MET A 43 12.50 -5.52 -6.80
C MET A 43 12.36 -4.00 -6.69
N VAL A 44 11.14 -3.48 -6.58
CA VAL A 44 10.88 -2.05 -6.35
C VAL A 44 11.60 -1.56 -5.11
N TYR A 45 11.44 -2.25 -3.99
CA TYR A 45 12.11 -1.94 -2.74
C TYR A 45 13.65 -1.91 -2.88
N LYS A 46 14.24 -2.89 -3.57
CA LYS A 46 15.70 -2.95 -3.78
C LYS A 46 16.24 -1.82 -4.66
N ILE A 47 15.47 -1.36 -5.63
CA ILE A 47 15.91 -0.32 -6.57
C ILE A 47 15.63 1.07 -6.01
N LYS A 48 14.43 1.30 -5.48
CA LYS A 48 13.98 2.64 -5.05
C LYS A 48 14.24 2.92 -3.56
N GLY A 49 14.40 1.87 -2.77
CA GLY A 49 14.57 1.99 -1.32
C GLY A 49 13.30 2.48 -0.61
N VAL A 50 13.42 2.60 0.71
CA VAL A 50 12.33 3.01 1.59
C VAL A 50 11.83 4.42 1.30
N GLU A 51 12.76 5.35 1.07
CA GLU A 51 12.43 6.77 0.95
C GLU A 51 11.76 7.16 -0.37
N ARG A 52 11.83 6.28 -1.37
CA ARG A 52 11.27 6.49 -2.70
C ARG A 52 10.15 5.51 -3.05
N THR A 53 9.71 4.68 -2.07
CA THR A 53 8.59 3.76 -2.24
C THR A 53 7.48 4.14 -1.27
N CYS A 54 6.33 4.53 -1.79
CA CYS A 54 5.12 4.84 -1.04
C CYS A 54 4.12 3.69 -1.21
N VAL A 55 3.71 3.06 -0.12
CA VAL A 55 2.70 2.00 -0.13
C VAL A 55 1.33 2.63 -0.01
N ILE A 56 0.45 2.30 -0.96
CA ILE A 56 -0.94 2.77 -1.00
C ILE A 56 -1.88 1.58 -1.15
N THR A 57 -3.11 1.73 -0.71
CA THR A 57 -4.15 0.70 -0.84
C THR A 57 -4.85 0.75 -2.20
N ASP A 58 -5.02 1.93 -2.76
CA ASP A 58 -5.89 2.17 -3.92
C ASP A 58 -7.29 1.54 -3.72
N ALA A 59 -7.77 1.60 -2.48
CA ALA A 59 -9.00 0.94 -2.07
C ALA A 59 -10.22 1.78 -2.45
N LEU A 60 -11.28 1.11 -2.91
CA LEU A 60 -12.50 1.77 -3.39
C LEU A 60 -13.55 2.04 -2.29
N GLY A 61 -13.16 2.02 -1.01
CA GLY A 61 -14.08 2.23 0.11
C GLY A 61 -14.96 1.01 0.43
N CYS A 62 -14.67 -0.13 -0.17
CA CYS A 62 -15.35 -1.41 0.09
C CYS A 62 -14.54 -2.35 1.02
N GLU A 63 -13.55 -1.80 1.73
CA GLU A 63 -12.72 -2.52 2.72
C GLU A 63 -13.46 -2.81 4.02
N ALA A 64 -14.66 -2.29 4.18
CA ALA A 64 -15.47 -2.60 5.34
C ALA A 64 -15.60 -4.12 5.45
N ARG A 65 -15.22 -4.63 6.61
CA ARG A 65 -15.25 -6.05 6.98
C ARG A 65 -16.52 -6.69 6.40
N ASP A 66 -16.33 -7.68 5.52
CA ASP A 66 -17.37 -8.46 4.87
C ASP A 66 -18.22 -7.76 3.76
N SER A 67 -17.90 -6.57 3.33
CA SER A 67 -18.60 -5.98 2.18
C SER A 67 -18.13 -6.62 0.87
N GLN A 68 -18.89 -7.56 0.37
CA GLN A 68 -18.77 -8.05 -1.02
C GLN A 68 -19.53 -7.15 -2.01
N VAL A 69 -20.03 -6.01 -1.54
CA VAL A 69 -20.84 -5.09 -2.33
C VAL A 69 -19.95 -3.96 -2.82
N ALA A 70 -19.72 -3.94 -4.11
CA ALA A 70 -19.07 -2.81 -4.76
C ALA A 70 -19.94 -1.55 -4.68
N LEU A 71 -19.34 -0.41 -4.40
CA LEU A 71 -20.02 0.89 -4.37
C LEU A 71 -20.48 1.36 -5.77
N ASP A 72 -19.94 0.76 -6.82
CA ASP A 72 -20.20 1.09 -8.22
C ASP A 72 -20.63 -0.16 -8.99
N SER A 73 -21.73 -0.09 -9.72
CA SER A 73 -22.24 -1.21 -10.53
C SER A 73 -21.30 -1.66 -11.65
N ARG A 74 -20.29 -0.86 -11.97
CA ARG A 74 -19.25 -1.19 -12.95
C ARG A 74 -18.14 -2.06 -12.39
N VAL A 75 -18.14 -2.30 -11.09
CA VAL A 75 -17.10 -3.03 -10.38
C VAL A 75 -17.70 -4.25 -9.68
N VAL A 76 -17.01 -5.36 -9.72
CA VAL A 76 -17.31 -6.56 -8.95
C VAL A 76 -16.12 -6.92 -8.05
N ILE A 77 -16.38 -7.49 -6.89
CA ILE A 77 -15.36 -7.97 -5.95
C ILE A 77 -15.28 -9.48 -6.10
N GLU A 78 -14.14 -9.96 -6.61
CA GLU A 78 -13.86 -11.39 -6.81
C GLU A 78 -12.38 -11.66 -6.50
N ASP A 79 -12.09 -12.84 -5.93
CA ASP A 79 -10.72 -13.29 -5.63
C ASP A 79 -9.94 -12.30 -4.73
N GLY A 80 -10.64 -11.55 -3.88
CA GLY A 80 -10.03 -10.58 -2.97
C GLY A 80 -9.51 -9.31 -3.64
N VAL A 81 -10.06 -8.96 -4.80
CA VAL A 81 -9.70 -7.77 -5.59
C VAL A 81 -10.92 -7.20 -6.29
N CYS A 82 -10.91 -5.90 -6.60
CA CYS A 82 -11.89 -5.29 -7.47
C CYS A 82 -11.54 -5.50 -8.95
N LYS A 83 -12.55 -5.84 -9.73
CA LYS A 83 -12.46 -6.00 -11.19
C LYS A 83 -13.55 -5.18 -11.86
N LEU A 84 -13.33 -4.76 -13.09
CA LEU A 84 -14.44 -4.26 -13.91
C LEU A 84 -15.49 -5.37 -14.07
N SER A 85 -16.75 -5.01 -14.21
CA SER A 85 -17.86 -5.97 -14.32
C SER A 85 -17.74 -6.89 -15.53
N ASP A 86 -17.07 -6.44 -16.59
CA ASP A 86 -16.71 -7.23 -17.78
C ASP A 86 -15.43 -8.07 -17.60
N ARG A 87 -14.76 -7.94 -16.44
CA ARG A 87 -13.51 -8.63 -16.08
C ARG A 87 -12.33 -8.35 -17.00
N SER A 88 -12.39 -7.28 -17.77
CA SER A 88 -11.31 -6.86 -18.68
C SER A 88 -10.07 -6.32 -17.95
N ALA A 89 -10.23 -5.78 -16.72
CA ALA A 89 -9.15 -5.21 -15.95
C ALA A 89 -9.44 -5.24 -14.43
N LEU A 90 -8.39 -5.06 -13.63
CA LEU A 90 -8.50 -4.73 -12.21
C LEU A 90 -9.00 -3.28 -12.08
N ALA A 91 -9.75 -2.98 -11.03
CA ALA A 91 -10.40 -1.69 -10.80
C ALA A 91 -10.23 -1.24 -9.34
N GLY A 92 -9.00 -1.05 -8.91
CA GLY A 92 -8.67 -0.73 -7.53
C GLY A 92 -8.64 -1.96 -6.62
N SER A 93 -8.41 -1.75 -5.32
CA SER A 93 -8.26 -2.83 -4.36
C SER A 93 -9.36 -2.86 -3.29
N VAL A 94 -9.42 -3.97 -2.56
CA VAL A 94 -10.15 -4.14 -1.30
C VAL A 94 -9.19 -4.36 -0.12
N ALA A 95 -7.91 -4.07 -0.32
CA ALA A 95 -6.88 -4.35 0.66
C ALA A 95 -6.82 -3.25 1.73
N THR A 96 -6.74 -3.67 2.98
CA THR A 96 -6.41 -2.81 4.11
C THR A 96 -4.90 -2.65 4.24
N MET A 97 -4.43 -1.58 4.86
CA MET A 97 -2.99 -1.30 4.98
C MET A 97 -2.25 -2.41 5.75
N ASP A 98 -2.84 -2.99 6.79
CA ASP A 98 -2.27 -4.12 7.52
C ASP A 98 -2.06 -5.36 6.64
N ARG A 99 -2.99 -5.63 5.71
CA ARG A 99 -2.83 -6.70 4.71
C ARG A 99 -1.64 -6.41 3.78
N LEU A 100 -1.45 -5.15 3.39
CA LEU A 100 -0.30 -4.75 2.56
C LEU A 100 1.02 -4.97 3.31
N ILE A 101 1.09 -4.56 4.58
CA ILE A 101 2.27 -4.79 5.44
C ILE A 101 2.57 -6.28 5.55
N ARG A 102 1.55 -7.13 5.82
CA ARG A 102 1.75 -8.59 5.86
C ARG A 102 2.29 -9.13 4.54
N THR A 103 1.79 -8.65 3.42
CA THR A 103 2.28 -9.08 2.08
C THR A 103 3.74 -8.67 1.87
N LEU A 104 4.11 -7.44 2.21
CA LEU A 104 5.49 -6.96 2.10
C LEU A 104 6.45 -7.79 2.96
N VAL A 105 6.08 -8.04 4.20
CA VAL A 105 6.95 -8.77 5.15
C VAL A 105 6.99 -10.26 4.84
N GLN A 106 5.83 -10.90 4.73
CA GLN A 106 5.75 -12.37 4.69
C GLN A 106 5.95 -12.95 3.29
N LYS A 107 5.63 -12.19 2.24
CA LYS A 107 5.70 -12.68 0.85
C LYS A 107 6.80 -12.00 0.03
N ALA A 108 7.02 -10.70 0.22
CA ALA A 108 8.10 -9.98 -0.47
C ALA A 108 9.42 -9.97 0.34
N GLU A 109 9.42 -10.51 1.57
CA GLU A 109 10.58 -10.60 2.46
C GLU A 109 11.27 -9.24 2.69
N ILE A 110 10.47 -8.20 2.85
CA ILE A 110 10.94 -6.86 3.20
C ILE A 110 10.94 -6.74 4.72
N PRO A 111 11.99 -6.18 5.34
CA PRO A 111 12.01 -5.96 6.78
C PRO A 111 10.78 -5.18 7.27
N LEU A 112 10.22 -5.58 8.42
CA LEU A 112 9.00 -4.96 8.96
C LEU A 112 9.16 -3.44 9.15
N GLU A 113 10.30 -3.01 9.67
CA GLU A 113 10.58 -1.58 9.85
C GLU A 113 10.49 -0.81 8.55
N ASP A 114 11.07 -1.34 7.48
CA ASP A 114 11.06 -0.71 6.15
C ASP A 114 9.66 -0.72 5.53
N ALA A 115 8.91 -1.81 5.69
CA ALA A 115 7.53 -1.89 5.24
C ALA A 115 6.65 -0.83 5.92
N ILE A 116 6.81 -0.65 7.24
CA ILE A 116 6.08 0.37 8.00
C ILE A 116 6.51 1.78 7.56
N ARG A 117 7.79 2.03 7.35
CA ARG A 117 8.28 3.34 6.88
C ARG A 117 7.72 3.70 5.50
N MET A 118 7.68 2.75 4.57
CA MET A 118 7.07 2.93 3.25
C MET A 118 5.56 3.21 3.32
N ALA A 119 4.88 2.76 4.37
CA ALA A 119 3.44 2.95 4.56
C ALA A 119 3.07 4.15 5.46
N SER A 120 4.03 4.77 6.15
CA SER A 120 3.78 5.86 7.10
C SER A 120 4.71 7.05 6.91
N GLU A 121 6.01 6.87 7.07
CA GLU A 121 7.00 7.94 7.00
C GLU A 121 7.09 8.53 5.59
N THR A 122 7.27 7.68 4.59
CA THR A 122 7.41 8.10 3.19
C THR A 122 6.17 8.85 2.68
N PRO A 123 4.92 8.33 2.82
CA PRO A 123 3.74 9.09 2.44
C PRO A 123 3.58 10.39 3.23
N SER A 124 3.95 10.44 4.51
CA SER A 124 3.87 11.67 5.30
C SER A 124 4.83 12.76 4.80
N LYS A 125 6.01 12.38 4.34
CA LYS A 125 6.98 13.29 3.71
C LYS A 125 6.45 13.80 2.36
N ILE A 126 5.89 12.93 1.53
CA ILE A 126 5.29 13.29 0.23
C ILE A 126 4.15 14.29 0.41
N MET A 127 3.30 14.05 1.40
CA MET A 127 2.15 14.91 1.71
C MET A 127 2.52 16.20 2.49
N GLY A 128 3.78 16.37 2.87
CA GLY A 128 4.23 17.55 3.63
C GLY A 128 3.68 17.64 5.05
N VAL A 129 3.35 16.49 5.66
CA VAL A 129 2.79 16.42 7.03
C VAL A 129 3.69 15.65 8.00
N TYR A 130 4.93 15.43 7.64
CA TYR A 130 5.86 14.65 8.47
C TYR A 130 6.22 15.30 9.80
N ASP A 131 6.05 16.60 9.92
CA ASP A 131 6.16 17.34 11.18
C ASP A 131 5.14 16.89 12.22
N ARG A 132 3.98 16.38 11.80
CA ARG A 132 2.88 15.95 12.66
C ARG A 132 2.64 14.44 12.66
N LYS A 133 2.92 13.72 11.56
CA LYS A 133 2.54 12.32 11.34
C LYS A 133 3.72 11.47 10.86
N GLY A 134 3.50 10.17 10.69
CA GLY A 134 4.43 9.25 10.03
C GLY A 134 5.58 8.74 10.90
N SER A 135 5.66 9.12 12.18
CA SER A 135 6.62 8.54 13.13
C SER A 135 6.18 8.76 14.58
N LEU A 136 6.66 7.89 15.47
CA LEU A 136 6.43 7.98 16.91
C LEU A 136 7.47 8.92 17.54
N GLN A 137 7.18 10.21 17.56
CA GLN A 137 8.04 11.23 18.13
C GLN A 137 7.23 12.19 19.01
N ARG A 138 7.87 12.67 20.09
CA ARG A 138 7.23 13.66 20.97
C ARG A 138 6.84 14.92 20.19
N GLY A 139 5.59 15.35 20.36
CA GLY A 139 5.04 16.53 19.68
C GLY A 139 4.28 16.22 18.39
N LYS A 140 4.31 14.98 17.92
CA LYS A 140 3.48 14.54 16.80
C LYS A 140 2.10 14.06 17.26
N ASP A 141 1.17 13.96 16.32
CA ASP A 141 -0.15 13.36 16.56
C ASP A 141 0.05 11.93 17.07
N ALA A 142 -0.74 11.55 18.07
CA ALA A 142 -0.70 10.19 18.59
C ALA A 142 -1.59 9.27 17.74
N ASP A 143 -1.20 9.09 16.48
CA ASP A 143 -1.78 8.11 15.55
C ASP A 143 -0.96 6.84 15.69
N LEU A 144 -1.53 5.83 16.34
CA LEU A 144 -0.84 4.61 16.74
C LEU A 144 -1.62 3.38 16.27
N MET A 145 -0.88 2.35 15.91
CA MET A 145 -1.43 1.03 15.65
C MET A 145 -0.59 -0.02 16.37
N ILE A 146 -1.25 -0.92 17.09
CA ILE A 146 -0.61 -2.09 17.69
C ILE A 146 -0.89 -3.30 16.82
N LEU A 147 0.19 -3.99 16.45
CA LEU A 147 0.16 -5.26 15.75
C LEU A 147 0.66 -6.37 16.67
N ASP A 148 0.10 -7.56 16.53
CA ASP A 148 0.67 -8.75 17.16
C ASP A 148 1.79 -9.39 16.32
N ASP A 149 2.34 -10.51 16.79
CA ASP A 149 3.42 -11.24 16.11
C ASP A 149 3.01 -11.78 14.73
N LYS A 150 1.71 -11.87 14.43
CA LYS A 150 1.18 -12.26 13.13
C LYS A 150 0.89 -11.06 12.23
N LEU A 151 1.16 -9.85 12.73
CA LEU A 151 0.85 -8.57 12.12
C LEU A 151 -0.67 -8.33 11.99
N ASP A 152 -1.47 -8.90 12.90
CA ASP A 152 -2.90 -8.60 13.01
C ASP A 152 -3.10 -7.37 13.89
N VAL A 153 -4.02 -6.48 13.49
CA VAL A 153 -4.32 -5.25 14.23
C VAL A 153 -5.00 -5.61 15.55
N ARG A 154 -4.46 -5.07 16.65
CA ARG A 154 -4.99 -5.23 18.00
C ARG A 154 -5.54 -3.94 18.58
N GLY A 155 -5.11 -2.81 18.11
CA GLY A 155 -5.63 -1.51 18.54
C GLY A 155 -5.18 -0.40 17.60
N VAL A 156 -6.05 0.58 17.41
CA VAL A 156 -5.81 1.77 16.59
C VAL A 156 -6.22 3.02 17.38
N TRP A 157 -5.33 3.99 17.42
CA TRP A 157 -5.58 5.31 17.99
C TRP A 157 -5.43 6.37 16.92
N ALA A 158 -6.33 7.33 16.95
CA ALA A 158 -6.24 8.53 16.14
C ALA A 158 -6.23 9.75 17.07
N MET A 159 -5.19 10.56 16.97
CA MET A 159 -5.00 11.74 17.85
C MET A 159 -5.11 11.42 19.34
N GLY A 160 -4.54 10.29 19.76
CA GLY A 160 -4.57 9.81 21.14
C GLY A 160 -5.89 9.17 21.62
N LYS A 161 -6.89 9.05 20.75
CA LYS A 161 -8.18 8.40 21.07
C LYS A 161 -8.24 7.04 20.45
N LEU A 162 -8.60 6.03 21.24
CA LEU A 162 -8.85 4.68 20.73
C LEU A 162 -10.04 4.71 19.77
N VAL A 163 -9.83 4.24 18.54
CA VAL A 163 -10.86 4.15 17.49
C VAL A 163 -11.23 2.72 17.16
N ASP A 164 -10.33 1.76 17.39
CA ASP A 164 -10.60 0.32 17.23
C ASP A 164 -9.69 -0.48 18.17
N GLY A 165 -10.23 -1.62 18.69
CA GLY A 165 -9.51 -2.52 19.57
C GLY A 165 -9.95 -2.45 21.03
N THR A 166 -9.28 -3.23 21.89
CA THR A 166 -9.62 -3.40 23.31
C THR A 166 -8.56 -2.87 24.28
N TYR A 167 -7.52 -2.22 23.78
CA TYR A 167 -6.44 -1.70 24.62
C TYR A 167 -6.78 -0.32 25.20
N THR A 168 -6.46 -0.14 26.48
CA THR A 168 -6.39 1.15 27.13
C THR A 168 -4.90 1.52 27.27
N LEU A 169 -4.51 2.72 26.82
CA LEU A 169 -3.16 3.24 27.00
C LEU A 169 -2.96 3.67 28.44
#